data_a744087149b8950a7162336ed7eb6528
#
_entry.id   a744087149b8950a7162336ed7eb6528
#
_cell.length_a   1.000
_cell.length_b   1.000
_cell.length_c   1.000
_cell.angle_alpha   90.00
_cell.angle_beta   90.00
_cell.angle_gamma   90.00
#
_symmetry.space_group_name_H-M   'P 1'
#
loop_
_entity.id
_entity.type
_entity.pdbx_description
1 polymer ?
#
loop_
_entity_poly.entity_id
_entity_poly.type
_entity_poly.pdbx_seq_one_letter_code
_entity_poly.pdbx_strand_id
1 'polypeptide(L)'
;MREVHTGGCHCGRLRYQFEAPLKDIAHCHCSICRRTSGATVVTWISIPLASFKWLTGRPAAYDSAATCVRYFCGNCGAHMALFTRNSPNEIDVTIATLDQPELAAPSRHIWIENRLPWLHLDEDLPGDEGEP
;
A
#
# COMPACT_ATOMS: atom_id res chain seq x y z
N MET A 1 -13.02 -16.31 12.75
CA MET A 1 -13.70 -15.01 12.62
C MET A 1 -13.12 -14.26 11.44
N ARG A 2 -14.00 -13.66 10.65
CA ARG A 2 -13.59 -12.91 9.45
C ARG A 2 -13.32 -11.46 9.82
N GLU A 3 -12.17 -10.95 9.39
CA GLU A 3 -11.88 -9.52 9.51
C GLU A 3 -12.10 -8.86 8.15
N VAL A 4 -13.12 -8.02 8.07
CA VAL A 4 -13.46 -7.28 6.87
C VAL A 4 -13.09 -5.82 7.07
N HIS A 5 -12.33 -5.28 6.13
CA HIS A 5 -11.90 -3.89 6.16
C HIS A 5 -12.29 -3.20 4.87
N THR A 6 -12.62 -1.92 4.97
CA THR A 6 -13.01 -1.10 3.84
C THR A 6 -12.12 0.13 3.77
N GLY A 7 -12.05 0.71 2.60
CA GLY A 7 -11.32 1.95 2.38
C GLY A 7 -11.71 2.58 1.05
N GLY A 8 -11.06 3.68 0.73
CA GLY A 8 -11.34 4.38 -0.51
C GLY A 8 -10.49 5.62 -0.70
N CYS A 9 -10.66 6.25 -1.85
CA CYS A 9 -9.95 7.48 -2.19
C CYS A 9 -10.61 8.70 -1.54
N HIS A 10 -9.90 9.82 -1.59
CA HIS A 10 -10.37 11.07 -0.99
C HIS A 10 -11.72 11.54 -1.56
N CYS A 11 -11.90 11.45 -2.88
CA CYS A 11 -13.13 11.94 -3.52
C CYS A 11 -14.30 10.97 -3.40
N GLY A 12 -14.05 9.74 -2.94
CA GLY A 12 -15.07 8.72 -2.73
C GLY A 12 -15.47 7.92 -3.95
N ARG A 13 -14.91 8.20 -5.14
CA ARG A 13 -15.24 7.45 -6.36
C ARG A 13 -14.76 6.01 -6.31
N LEU A 14 -13.64 5.75 -5.64
CA LEU A 14 -13.11 4.41 -5.46
C LEU A 14 -13.36 3.94 -4.05
N ARG A 15 -13.99 2.79 -3.93
CA ARG A 15 -14.16 2.10 -2.66
C ARG A 15 -13.71 0.67 -2.82
N TYR A 16 -13.09 0.11 -1.81
CA TYR A 16 -12.65 -1.28 -1.80
C TYR A 16 -12.98 -1.95 -0.48
N GLN A 17 -12.90 -3.26 -0.51
CA GLN A 17 -13.06 -4.11 0.66
C GLN A 17 -12.08 -5.26 0.56
N PHE A 18 -11.54 -5.67 1.68
CA PHE A 18 -10.80 -6.93 1.74
C PHE A 18 -11.10 -7.66 3.03
N GLU A 19 -10.80 -8.95 3.02
CA GLU A 19 -11.02 -9.84 4.13
C GLU A 19 -9.69 -10.50 4.48
N ALA A 20 -9.03 -9.94 5.50
CA ALA A 20 -7.73 -10.40 5.98
C ALA A 20 -7.44 -9.74 7.32
N PRO A 21 -6.63 -10.37 8.20
CA PRO A 21 -6.17 -9.70 9.40
C PRO A 21 -5.24 -8.53 9.05
N LEU A 22 -5.21 -7.51 9.91
CA LEU A 22 -4.32 -6.35 9.74
C LEU A 22 -2.92 -6.69 10.25
N LYS A 23 -2.17 -7.38 9.43
CA LYS A 23 -0.78 -7.77 9.67
C LYS A 23 -0.01 -7.69 8.34
N ASP A 24 1.28 -7.94 8.39
CA ASP A 24 2.13 -7.85 7.20
C ASP A 24 2.15 -6.43 6.64
N ILE A 25 2.39 -5.46 7.51
CA ILE A 25 2.35 -4.05 7.21
C ILE A 25 3.76 -3.47 7.33
N ALA A 26 4.21 -2.77 6.29
CA ALA A 26 5.56 -2.23 6.24
C ALA A 26 5.59 -0.80 5.72
N HIS A 27 6.49 -0.01 6.32
CA HIS A 27 6.89 1.27 5.74
C HIS A 27 7.85 1.02 4.59
N CYS A 28 7.48 1.40 3.38
CA CYS A 28 8.29 1.22 2.18
C CYS A 28 9.01 2.51 1.81
N HIS A 29 10.34 2.47 1.84
CA HIS A 29 11.20 3.61 1.53
C HIS A 29 11.65 3.65 0.08
N CYS A 30 11.17 2.77 -0.77
CA CYS A 30 11.53 2.64 -2.17
C CYS A 30 11.32 3.97 -2.92
N SER A 31 12.28 4.33 -3.78
CA SER A 31 12.21 5.58 -4.53
C SER A 31 11.01 5.66 -5.49
N ILE A 32 10.58 4.51 -6.00
CA ILE A 32 9.41 4.44 -6.88
C ILE A 32 8.15 4.76 -6.09
N CYS A 33 8.00 4.19 -4.89
CA CYS A 33 6.86 4.48 -4.02
C CYS A 33 6.80 5.97 -3.66
N ARG A 34 7.95 6.58 -3.37
CA ARG A 34 8.01 8.03 -3.09
C ARG A 34 7.55 8.85 -4.28
N ARG A 35 8.09 8.55 -5.47
CA ARG A 35 7.78 9.35 -6.67
C ARG A 35 6.36 9.16 -7.16
N THR A 36 5.81 7.96 -7.04
CA THR A 36 4.44 7.69 -7.50
C THR A 36 3.39 8.25 -6.55
N SER A 37 3.73 8.43 -5.29
CA SER A 37 2.79 8.93 -4.28
C SER A 37 3.03 10.40 -3.89
N GLY A 38 4.26 10.89 -4.05
CA GLY A 38 4.65 12.20 -3.54
C GLY A 38 4.84 12.22 -2.02
N ALA A 39 4.82 11.06 -1.36
CA ALA A 39 5.06 10.96 0.08
C ALA A 39 6.50 10.55 0.36
N THR A 40 7.00 10.88 1.54
CA THR A 40 8.36 10.54 1.94
C THR A 40 8.54 9.05 2.23
N VAL A 41 7.45 8.36 2.52
CA VAL A 41 7.37 6.93 2.73
C VAL A 41 5.94 6.50 2.45
N VAL A 42 5.76 5.28 1.95
CA VAL A 42 4.41 4.70 1.75
C VAL A 42 4.30 3.45 2.59
N THR A 43 3.20 3.34 3.33
CA THR A 43 2.97 2.20 4.20
C THR A 43 1.92 1.29 3.57
N TRP A 44 2.29 0.03 3.39
CA TRP A 44 1.49 -0.96 2.66
C TRP A 44 1.10 -2.12 3.55
N ILE A 45 -0.09 -2.65 3.31
CA ILE A 45 -0.47 -3.98 3.79
C ILE A 45 -0.53 -4.92 2.61
N SER A 46 0.09 -6.11 2.74
CA SER A 46 0.02 -7.16 1.74
C SER A 46 -1.10 -8.12 2.11
N ILE A 47 -2.05 -8.31 1.21
CA ILE A 47 -3.20 -9.19 1.45
C ILE A 47 -3.37 -10.14 0.26
N PRO A 48 -4.06 -11.28 0.47
CA PRO A 48 -4.36 -12.16 -0.65
C PRO A 48 -5.21 -11.45 -1.70
N LEU A 49 -4.83 -11.56 -2.96
CA LEU A 49 -5.58 -10.96 -4.06
C LEU A 49 -7.01 -11.46 -4.09
N ALA A 50 -7.22 -12.74 -3.80
CA ALA A 50 -8.56 -13.35 -3.78
C ALA A 50 -9.48 -12.76 -2.71
N SER A 51 -8.91 -12.10 -1.70
CA SER A 51 -9.66 -11.48 -0.61
C SER A 51 -9.97 -10.01 -0.85
N PHE A 52 -9.47 -9.43 -1.92
CA PHE A 52 -9.63 -8.01 -2.24
C PHE A 52 -10.64 -7.82 -3.36
N LYS A 53 -11.46 -6.78 -3.25
CA LYS A 53 -12.32 -6.36 -4.37
C LYS A 53 -12.58 -4.87 -4.35
N TRP A 54 -12.67 -4.31 -5.54
CA TRP A 54 -13.17 -2.96 -5.73
C TRP A 54 -14.70 -3.00 -5.60
N LEU A 55 -15.25 -2.17 -4.70
CA LEU A 55 -16.70 -2.11 -4.49
C LEU A 55 -17.34 -1.13 -5.46
N THR A 56 -16.71 0.04 -5.65
CA THR A 56 -17.21 1.07 -6.57
C THR A 56 -16.05 1.69 -7.32
N GLY A 57 -16.33 2.06 -8.56
CA GLY A 57 -15.38 2.76 -9.41
C GLY A 57 -14.37 1.83 -10.06
N ARG A 58 -13.64 2.40 -11.02
CA ARG A 58 -12.55 1.71 -11.70
C ARG A 58 -11.28 2.54 -11.50
N PRO A 59 -10.25 1.99 -10.89
CA PRO A 59 -9.00 2.73 -10.71
C PRO A 59 -8.29 2.93 -12.04
N ALA A 60 -7.53 4.01 -12.14
CA ALA A 60 -6.53 4.18 -13.18
C ALA A 60 -5.34 3.29 -12.85
N ALA A 61 -4.62 2.86 -13.87
CA ALA A 61 -3.48 1.97 -13.72
C ALA A 61 -2.24 2.58 -14.37
N TYR A 62 -1.10 2.42 -13.71
CA TYR A 62 0.19 2.87 -14.20
C TYR A 62 1.21 1.75 -14.03
N ASP A 63 1.84 1.38 -15.13
CA ASP A 63 2.94 0.40 -15.10
C ASP A 63 4.21 1.13 -14.64
N SER A 64 4.50 1.06 -13.35
CA SER A 64 5.67 1.72 -12.78
C SER A 64 6.97 0.98 -13.07
N ALA A 65 6.87 -0.30 -13.40
CA ALA A 65 7.94 -1.17 -13.84
C ALA A 65 7.35 -2.31 -14.66
N ALA A 66 8.20 -3.09 -15.33
CA ALA A 66 7.73 -4.24 -16.11
C ALA A 66 6.92 -5.24 -15.27
N THR A 67 7.19 -5.32 -13.98
CA THR A 67 6.55 -6.28 -13.07
C THR A 67 5.53 -5.62 -12.13
N CYS A 68 5.35 -4.30 -12.17
CA CYS A 68 4.56 -3.59 -11.17
C CYS A 68 3.48 -2.72 -11.81
N VAL A 69 2.26 -2.87 -11.33
CA VAL A 69 1.12 -2.02 -11.72
C VAL A 69 0.62 -1.29 -10.48
N ARG A 70 0.48 0.03 -10.58
CA ARG A 70 -0.03 0.86 -9.49
C ARG A 70 -1.41 1.37 -9.84
N TYR A 71 -2.31 1.28 -8.87
CA TYR A 71 -3.70 1.68 -9.04
C TYR A 71 -3.97 2.95 -8.24
N PHE A 72 -4.58 3.92 -8.88
CA PHE A 72 -4.87 5.21 -8.26
C PHE A 72 -6.20 5.75 -8.75
N CYS A 73 -6.73 6.74 -8.04
CA CYS A 73 -7.95 7.40 -8.47
C CYS A 73 -7.64 8.41 -9.57
N GLY A 74 -8.23 8.21 -10.76
CA GLY A 74 -8.03 9.13 -11.87
C GLY A 74 -8.65 10.50 -11.66
N ASN A 75 -9.51 10.65 -10.64
CA ASN A 75 -10.17 11.93 -10.33
C ASN A 75 -9.42 12.71 -9.26
N CYS A 76 -9.08 12.09 -8.12
CA CYS A 76 -8.43 12.81 -7.02
C CYS A 76 -6.94 12.48 -6.87
N GLY A 77 -6.42 11.49 -7.59
CA GLY A 77 -5.01 11.12 -7.57
C GLY A 77 -4.58 10.25 -6.40
N ALA A 78 -5.49 9.80 -5.55
CA ALA A 78 -5.14 8.98 -4.40
C ALA A 78 -4.48 7.67 -4.84
N HIS A 79 -3.31 7.37 -4.28
CA HIS A 79 -2.58 6.13 -4.56
C HIS A 79 -3.18 5.00 -3.69
N MET A 80 -3.74 3.99 -4.32
CA MET A 80 -4.57 3.01 -3.64
C MET A 80 -3.89 1.66 -3.46
N ALA A 81 -3.31 1.09 -4.52
CA ALA A 81 -2.84 -0.28 -4.50
C ALA A 81 -1.68 -0.50 -5.45
N LEU A 82 -0.96 -1.59 -5.20
CA LEU A 82 0.17 -2.03 -6.01
C LEU A 82 0.04 -3.53 -6.25
N PHE A 83 0.09 -3.94 -7.50
CA PHE A 83 0.15 -5.34 -7.89
C PHE A 83 1.52 -5.63 -8.47
N THR A 84 2.18 -6.67 -7.95
CA THR A 84 3.49 -7.11 -8.44
C THR A 84 3.35 -8.47 -9.09
N ARG A 85 3.77 -8.60 -10.35
CA ARG A 85 3.66 -9.87 -11.10
C ARG A 85 4.51 -10.98 -10.50
N ASN A 86 5.55 -10.62 -9.73
CA ASN A 86 6.37 -11.57 -9.00
C ASN A 86 5.66 -12.19 -7.80
N SER A 87 4.59 -11.57 -7.34
CA SER A 87 3.74 -12.08 -6.25
C SER A 87 2.28 -12.04 -6.70
N PRO A 88 1.91 -12.87 -7.69
CA PRO A 88 0.63 -12.75 -8.37
C PRO A 88 -0.59 -13.08 -7.52
N ASN A 89 -0.39 -13.68 -6.35
CA ASN A 89 -1.47 -14.04 -5.44
C ASN A 89 -1.72 -12.99 -4.36
N GLU A 90 -1.01 -11.86 -4.42
CA GLU A 90 -1.12 -10.79 -3.43
C GLU A 90 -1.41 -9.45 -4.10
N ILE A 91 -1.97 -8.53 -3.33
CA ILE A 91 -2.07 -7.13 -3.67
C ILE A 91 -1.68 -6.31 -2.44
N ASP A 92 -0.95 -5.24 -2.66
CA ASP A 92 -0.58 -4.32 -1.59
C ASP A 92 -1.52 -3.12 -1.63
N VAL A 93 -2.00 -2.74 -0.46
CA VAL A 93 -2.95 -1.64 -0.31
C VAL A 93 -2.33 -0.59 0.61
N THR A 94 -2.47 0.69 0.26
CA THR A 94 -2.00 1.77 1.12
C THR A 94 -2.85 1.82 2.38
N ILE A 95 -2.21 1.73 3.55
CA ILE A 95 -2.98 1.76 4.81
C ILE A 95 -3.64 3.12 5.07
N ALA A 96 -3.07 4.19 4.51
CA ALA A 96 -3.63 5.54 4.67
C ALA A 96 -4.99 5.72 3.99
N THR A 97 -5.36 4.82 3.06
CA THR A 97 -6.68 4.84 2.43
C THR A 97 -7.72 3.96 3.12
N LEU A 98 -7.32 3.23 4.16
CA LEU A 98 -8.27 2.49 5.00
C LEU A 98 -9.19 3.46 5.74
N ASP A 99 -10.43 3.03 5.99
CA ASP A 99 -11.36 3.84 6.78
C ASP A 99 -10.93 3.95 8.25
N GLN A 100 -10.20 2.93 8.76
CA GLN A 100 -9.68 2.91 10.12
C GLN A 100 -8.17 2.64 10.12
N PRO A 101 -7.34 3.57 9.60
CA PRO A 101 -5.91 3.35 9.48
C PRO A 101 -5.21 3.23 10.85
N GLU A 102 -5.79 3.76 11.90
CA GLU A 102 -5.25 3.67 13.26
C GLU A 102 -5.12 2.23 13.76
N LEU A 103 -5.86 1.28 13.16
CA LEU A 103 -5.79 -0.13 13.52
C LEU A 103 -4.66 -0.86 12.79
N ALA A 104 -4.03 -0.24 11.81
CA ALA A 104 -3.10 -0.87 10.87
C ALA A 104 -1.66 -0.41 11.11
N ALA A 105 -1.16 -0.62 12.33
CA ALA A 105 0.20 -0.22 12.67
C ALA A 105 1.23 -1.09 11.94
N PRO A 106 2.27 -0.48 11.35
CA PRO A 106 3.33 -1.24 10.70
C PRO A 106 4.21 -1.96 11.71
N SER A 107 4.86 -3.03 11.26
CA SER A 107 5.76 -3.82 12.09
C SER A 107 7.21 -3.82 11.60
N ARG A 108 7.48 -3.23 10.44
CA ARG A 108 8.83 -3.22 9.85
C ARG A 108 8.98 -2.12 8.82
N HIS A 109 10.23 -1.91 8.40
CA HIS A 109 10.61 -1.09 7.26
C HIS A 109 11.17 -1.99 6.16
N ILE A 110 10.91 -1.65 4.92
CA ILE A 110 11.55 -2.29 3.75
C ILE A 110 12.16 -1.23 2.85
N TRP A 111 13.14 -1.63 2.04
CA TRP A 111 13.89 -0.75 1.15
C TRP A 111 14.57 0.39 1.91
N ILE A 112 15.17 0.07 3.07
CA ILE A 112 15.78 1.08 3.95
C ILE A 112 17.00 1.76 3.33
N GLU A 113 17.64 1.14 2.35
CA GLU A 113 18.76 1.74 1.63
C GLU A 113 18.34 3.03 0.89
N ASN A 114 17.06 3.19 0.61
CA ASN A 114 16.51 4.39 -0.04
C ASN A 114 15.88 5.38 0.93
N ARG A 115 15.94 5.09 2.24
CA ARG A 115 15.34 5.97 3.24
C ARG A 115 15.96 7.36 3.20
N LEU A 116 15.11 8.39 3.29
CA LEU A 116 15.59 9.77 3.36
C LEU A 116 16.33 9.99 4.69
N PRO A 117 17.52 10.63 4.67
CA PRO A 117 18.34 10.71 5.86
C PRO A 117 17.75 11.55 6.99
N TRP A 118 16.82 12.43 6.67
CA TRP A 118 16.16 13.28 7.68
C TRP A 118 14.82 12.71 8.17
N LEU A 119 14.40 11.55 7.64
CA LEU A 119 13.13 10.94 8.03
C LEU A 119 13.34 10.04 9.24
N HIS A 120 12.80 10.45 10.37
CA HIS A 120 12.85 9.71 11.65
C HIS A 120 11.44 9.22 11.97
N LEU A 121 11.16 7.97 11.62
CA LEU A 121 9.84 7.37 11.74
C LEU A 121 10.00 5.94 12.24
N ASP A 122 9.38 5.62 13.38
CA ASP A 122 9.32 4.26 13.93
C ASP A 122 10.71 3.57 13.91
N GLU A 123 11.73 4.25 14.41
CA GLU A 123 13.12 3.81 14.30
C GLU A 123 13.40 2.49 15.04
N ASP A 124 12.55 2.13 15.99
CA ASP A 124 12.69 0.88 16.76
C ASP A 124 12.22 -0.35 16.01
N LEU A 125 11.52 -0.16 14.87
CA LEU A 125 11.08 -1.27 14.06
C LEU A 125 12.24 -1.83 13.24
N PRO A 126 12.28 -3.17 13.02
CA PRO A 126 13.31 -3.76 12.17
C PRO A 126 13.20 -3.25 10.75
N GLY A 127 14.35 -3.13 10.08
CA GLY A 127 14.42 -2.64 8.71
C GLY A 127 15.19 -3.60 7.83
N ASP A 128 14.71 -3.80 6.61
CA ASP A 128 15.34 -4.66 5.63
C ASP A 128 15.81 -3.86 4.42
N GLU A 129 16.95 -4.23 3.88
CA GLU A 129 17.37 -3.79 2.56
C GLU A 129 16.53 -4.53 1.54
N GLY A 130 15.99 -3.80 0.59
CA GLY A 130 15.05 -4.37 -0.35
C GLY A 130 13.81 -4.90 0.34
N GLU A 131 13.18 -5.88 -0.28
CA GLU A 131 12.02 -6.58 0.28
C GLU A 131 12.31 -8.08 0.26
N PRO A 132 12.55 -8.68 1.42
CA PRO A 132 12.84 -10.11 1.50
C PRO A 132 11.63 -10.98 1.18
#